data_7ea9b796b19a0a5669fc85848390f16d
#
_entry.id   7ea9b796b19a0a5669fc85848390f16d
#
_cell.length_a   1.000
_cell.length_b   1.000
_cell.length_c   1.000
_cell.angle_alpha   90.00
_cell.angle_beta   90.00
_cell.angle_gamma   90.00
#
_symmetry.space_group_name_H-M   'P 1'
#
loop_
_entity.id
_entity.type
_entity.pdbx_description
1 polymer ?
#
loop_
_entity_poly.entity_id
_entity_poly.type
_entity_poly.pdbx_seq_one_letter_code
_entity_poly.pdbx_strand_id
1 'polypeptide(L)'
;MKRSVTIVFLLAALCFCASAQTVRKVTGTPMFFQVLPDGDTTFVDTLDPVWCFPRGRKMKDGDWRKDYKLVYNFNKVYPYALVGRKLMAQVDSTIAADVTKKSQRTRYVNDVERELFKLFEKDIRNMTISQGLVLMRLVDRECGMNAYNIIKTYESGFAAGFWQLVAKLFSQDLKTKYDPTGKDARLEELCRKWDTGEWNSFYYSIFMEWPRKTEIKAETLNSEVQKKSR
;
A
#
# COMPACT_ATOMS: atom_id res chain seq x y z
N MET A 1 7.13 45.54 -55.11
CA MET A 1 7.14 44.18 -54.60
C MET A 1 7.82 43.99 -53.22
N LYS A 2 8.93 44.64 -52.89
CA LYS A 2 9.62 44.47 -51.58
C LYS A 2 8.82 45.00 -50.37
N ARG A 3 8.01 46.07 -50.53
CA ARG A 3 7.20 46.66 -49.44
C ARG A 3 5.98 45.76 -49.01
N SER A 4 5.39 45.05 -49.98
CA SER A 4 4.24 44.17 -49.69
C SER A 4 4.65 42.91 -48.94
N VAL A 5 5.86 42.37 -49.17
CA VAL A 5 6.39 41.20 -48.50
C VAL A 5 6.70 41.50 -47.03
N THR A 6 7.22 42.70 -46.74
CA THR A 6 7.53 43.13 -45.36
C THR A 6 6.27 43.31 -44.51
N ILE A 7 5.16 43.78 -45.10
CA ILE A 7 3.89 43.93 -44.37
C ILE A 7 3.26 42.56 -44.03
N VAL A 8 3.36 41.61 -44.96
CA VAL A 8 2.87 40.24 -44.71
C VAL A 8 3.67 39.53 -43.60
N PHE A 9 5.00 39.72 -43.56
CA PHE A 9 5.85 39.18 -42.50
C PHE A 9 5.57 39.81 -41.14
N LEU A 10 5.28 41.11 -41.09
CA LEU A 10 4.92 41.82 -39.85
C LEU A 10 3.54 41.41 -39.35
N LEU A 11 2.56 41.15 -40.20
CA LEU A 11 1.25 40.63 -39.85
C LEU A 11 1.32 39.18 -39.37
N ALA A 12 2.16 38.33 -39.97
CA ALA A 12 2.38 36.95 -39.52
C ALA A 12 3.08 36.89 -38.16
N ALA A 13 4.02 37.81 -37.88
CA ALA A 13 4.67 37.90 -36.56
C ALA A 13 3.72 38.35 -35.44
N LEU A 14 2.75 39.23 -35.76
CA LEU A 14 1.72 39.65 -34.80
C LEU A 14 0.72 38.53 -34.45
N CYS A 15 0.42 37.63 -35.39
CA CYS A 15 -0.43 36.46 -35.13
C CYS A 15 0.26 35.43 -34.22
N PHE A 16 1.59 35.32 -34.23
CA PHE A 16 2.32 34.38 -33.37
C PHE A 16 2.41 34.82 -31.90
N CYS A 17 2.28 36.12 -31.61
CA CYS A 17 2.29 36.62 -30.23
C CYS A 17 0.94 36.50 -29.51
N ALA A 18 -0.15 36.16 -30.20
CA ALA A 18 -1.49 36.06 -29.59
C ALA A 18 -1.79 34.69 -28.94
N SER A 19 -0.90 33.70 -29.07
CA SER A 19 -1.16 32.34 -28.58
C SER A 19 -0.53 31.99 -27.23
N ALA A 20 0.08 32.93 -26.53
CA ALA A 20 0.64 32.72 -25.20
C ALA A 20 -0.35 33.15 -24.10
N GLN A 21 -1.58 32.66 -24.16
CA GLN A 21 -2.40 32.60 -22.96
C GLN A 21 -1.92 31.40 -22.16
N THR A 22 -0.96 31.60 -21.27
CA THR A 22 -0.65 30.71 -20.19
C THR A 22 -1.93 30.56 -19.36
N VAL A 23 -2.67 29.49 -19.62
CA VAL A 23 -3.71 29.00 -18.69
C VAL A 23 -2.98 28.72 -17.39
N ARG A 24 -3.04 29.64 -16.45
CA ARG A 24 -2.62 29.40 -15.07
C ARG A 24 -3.45 28.24 -14.60
N LYS A 25 -2.81 27.07 -14.45
CA LYS A 25 -3.40 25.91 -13.81
C LYS A 25 -3.73 26.35 -12.40
N VAL A 26 -5.01 26.65 -12.16
CA VAL A 26 -5.50 26.95 -10.82
C VAL A 26 -5.35 25.64 -10.04
N THR A 27 -4.26 25.53 -9.27
CA THR A 27 -4.04 24.47 -8.31
C THR A 27 -4.85 24.79 -7.07
N GLY A 28 -6.16 24.64 -7.14
CA GLY A 28 -7.08 24.76 -6.03
C GLY A 28 -8.00 23.56 -6.01
N THR A 29 -8.39 23.13 -4.83
CA THR A 29 -9.45 22.13 -4.68
C THR A 29 -10.75 22.74 -5.18
N PRO A 30 -11.50 22.10 -6.09
CA PRO A 30 -12.79 22.60 -6.53
C PRO A 30 -13.73 22.66 -5.30
N MET A 31 -14.22 23.86 -4.99
CA MET A 31 -15.21 24.04 -3.92
C MET A 31 -16.60 24.22 -4.57
N PHE A 32 -17.57 23.50 -4.04
CA PHE A 32 -18.96 23.65 -4.41
C PHE A 32 -19.61 24.71 -3.51
N PHE A 33 -20.59 25.44 -4.02
CA PHE A 33 -21.37 26.36 -3.22
C PHE A 33 -22.87 26.09 -3.43
N GLN A 34 -23.63 26.32 -2.38
CA GLN A 34 -25.08 26.21 -2.39
C GLN A 34 -25.68 27.56 -1.97
N VAL A 35 -26.64 28.03 -2.75
CA VAL A 35 -27.41 29.24 -2.41
C VAL A 35 -28.57 28.82 -1.51
N LEU A 36 -28.63 29.38 -0.32
CA LEU A 36 -29.69 29.15 0.65
C LEU A 36 -30.98 29.91 0.23
N PRO A 37 -32.17 29.51 0.74
CA PRO A 37 -33.44 30.16 0.41
C PRO A 37 -33.53 31.64 0.77
N ASP A 38 -32.70 32.11 1.71
CA ASP A 38 -32.55 33.51 2.12
C ASP A 38 -31.61 34.34 1.20
N GLY A 39 -31.04 33.68 0.18
CA GLY A 39 -30.12 34.28 -0.80
C GLY A 39 -28.66 34.28 -0.36
N ASP A 40 -28.36 33.80 0.83
CA ASP A 40 -26.98 33.67 1.29
C ASP A 40 -26.26 32.47 0.61
N THR A 41 -24.94 32.52 0.56
CA THR A 41 -24.13 31.52 -0.12
C THR A 41 -23.26 30.76 0.89
N THR A 42 -23.44 29.46 0.97
CA THR A 42 -22.61 28.58 1.79
C THR A 42 -21.74 27.67 0.93
N PHE A 43 -20.51 27.44 1.36
CA PHE A 43 -19.62 26.49 0.70
C PHE A 43 -19.91 25.08 1.22
N VAL A 44 -20.03 24.16 0.27
CA VAL A 44 -20.31 22.74 0.56
C VAL A 44 -19.15 21.92 0.01
N ASP A 45 -18.59 21.06 0.84
CA ASP A 45 -17.61 20.06 0.42
C ASP A 45 -18.02 18.69 0.93
N THR A 46 -17.71 17.66 0.15
CA THR A 46 -17.94 16.26 0.51
C THR A 46 -16.64 15.68 1.04
N LEU A 47 -16.63 15.33 2.30
CA LEU A 47 -15.51 14.61 2.91
C LEU A 47 -15.63 13.12 2.62
N ASP A 48 -14.50 12.47 2.38
CA ASP A 48 -14.47 11.03 2.29
C ASP A 48 -14.97 10.41 3.60
N PRO A 49 -15.72 9.29 3.54
CA PRO A 49 -16.19 8.62 4.73
C PRO A 49 -15.03 8.16 5.60
N VAL A 50 -15.06 8.57 6.86
CA VAL A 50 -14.05 8.22 7.86
C VAL A 50 -14.63 7.24 8.87
N TRP A 51 -13.94 6.14 9.08
CA TRP A 51 -14.31 5.19 10.10
C TRP A 51 -13.85 5.65 11.48
N CYS A 52 -14.82 5.83 12.40
CA CYS A 52 -14.52 6.14 13.79
C CYS A 52 -14.40 4.86 14.60
N PHE A 53 -13.25 4.66 15.21
CA PHE A 53 -13.03 3.54 16.13
C PHE A 53 -13.44 3.95 17.56
N PRO A 54 -14.20 3.12 18.27
CA PRO A 54 -14.62 3.43 19.62
C PRO A 54 -13.41 3.43 20.57
N ARG A 55 -13.39 4.39 21.49
CA ARG A 55 -12.35 4.52 22.51
C ARG A 55 -12.73 3.75 23.77
N GLY A 56 -11.78 3.03 24.35
CA GLY A 56 -11.88 2.43 25.69
C GLY A 56 -12.44 1.01 25.73
N ARG A 57 -12.24 0.34 26.89
CA ARG A 57 -12.46 -1.10 27.12
C ARG A 57 -13.91 -1.53 27.40
N LYS A 58 -14.88 -0.63 27.50
CA LYS A 58 -16.17 -0.92 28.18
C LYS A 58 -17.37 -1.19 27.29
N MET A 59 -17.23 -1.40 26.00
CA MET A 59 -18.40 -1.69 25.17
C MET A 59 -18.70 -3.20 25.12
N LYS A 60 -19.95 -3.56 25.47
CA LYS A 60 -20.48 -4.93 25.33
C LYS A 60 -20.84 -5.28 23.88
N ASP A 61 -20.66 -4.33 22.95
CA ASP A 61 -21.03 -4.45 21.56
C ASP A 61 -20.09 -5.38 20.79
N GLY A 62 -20.66 -6.25 19.93
CA GLY A 62 -19.92 -7.19 19.10
C GLY A 62 -19.02 -6.52 18.06
N ASP A 63 -19.41 -5.35 17.57
CA ASP A 63 -18.62 -4.60 16.57
C ASP A 63 -17.38 -3.98 17.18
N TRP A 64 -17.46 -3.48 18.42
CA TRP A 64 -16.29 -3.02 19.15
C TRP A 64 -15.21 -4.11 19.30
N ARG A 65 -15.63 -5.34 19.58
CA ARG A 65 -14.68 -6.47 19.72
C ARG A 65 -13.97 -6.76 18.39
N LYS A 66 -14.68 -6.62 17.28
CA LYS A 66 -14.11 -6.81 15.93
C LYS A 66 -13.08 -5.72 15.65
N ASP A 67 -13.44 -4.46 15.92
CA ASP A 67 -12.55 -3.32 15.70
C ASP A 67 -11.31 -3.40 16.59
N TYR A 68 -11.48 -3.69 17.88
CA TYR A 68 -10.38 -3.91 18.82
C TYR A 68 -9.41 -5.00 18.31
N LYS A 69 -9.97 -6.15 17.88
CA LYS A 69 -9.19 -7.26 17.34
C LYS A 69 -8.49 -6.86 16.02
N LEU A 70 -9.15 -6.08 15.17
CA LEU A 70 -8.58 -5.60 13.92
C LEU A 70 -7.38 -4.69 14.17
N VAL A 71 -7.50 -3.69 15.05
CA VAL A 71 -6.42 -2.77 15.41
C VAL A 71 -5.23 -3.52 16.03
N TYR A 72 -5.50 -4.46 16.94
CA TYR A 72 -4.46 -5.29 17.54
C TYR A 72 -3.73 -6.15 16.50
N ASN A 73 -4.48 -6.82 15.60
CA ASN A 73 -3.90 -7.64 14.55
C ASN A 73 -3.11 -6.79 13.55
N PHE A 74 -3.64 -5.63 13.16
CA PHE A 74 -2.96 -4.68 12.29
C PHE A 74 -1.59 -4.30 12.85
N ASN A 75 -1.52 -3.84 14.10
CA ASN A 75 -0.25 -3.48 14.73
C ASN A 75 0.79 -4.61 14.67
N LYS A 76 0.34 -5.85 14.82
CA LYS A 76 1.22 -7.01 14.82
C LYS A 76 1.71 -7.39 13.42
N VAL A 77 0.87 -7.26 12.39
CA VAL A 77 1.17 -7.82 11.06
C VAL A 77 1.56 -6.80 9.99
N TYR A 78 1.18 -5.52 10.16
CA TYR A 78 1.47 -4.50 9.15
C TYR A 78 2.96 -4.30 8.87
N PRO A 79 3.86 -4.33 9.86
CA PRO A 79 5.30 -4.29 9.60
C PRO A 79 5.79 -5.36 8.63
N TYR A 80 5.20 -6.58 8.65
CA TYR A 80 5.55 -7.65 7.70
C TYR A 80 5.13 -7.32 6.27
N ALA A 81 3.95 -6.70 6.09
CA ALA A 81 3.50 -6.26 4.76
C ALA A 81 4.42 -5.17 4.18
N LEU A 82 4.86 -4.22 5.01
CA LEU A 82 5.81 -3.17 4.61
C LEU A 82 7.17 -3.75 4.20
N VAL A 83 7.66 -4.75 4.93
CA VAL A 83 8.88 -5.47 4.56
C VAL A 83 8.68 -6.23 3.25
N GLY A 84 7.53 -6.89 3.07
CA GLY A 84 7.18 -7.57 1.83
C GLY A 84 7.23 -6.62 0.62
N ARG A 85 6.62 -5.43 0.73
CA ARG A 85 6.68 -4.38 -0.31
C ARG A 85 8.12 -3.99 -0.66
N LYS A 86 8.92 -3.70 0.36
CA LYS A 86 10.33 -3.32 0.17
C LYS A 86 11.13 -4.41 -0.54
N LEU A 87 10.93 -5.65 -0.14
CA LEU A 87 11.63 -6.80 -0.73
C LEU A 87 11.20 -7.05 -2.18
N MET A 88 9.90 -6.98 -2.48
CA MET A 88 9.42 -7.11 -3.87
C MET A 88 10.03 -6.04 -4.77
N ALA A 89 10.01 -4.79 -4.36
CA ALA A 89 10.63 -3.71 -5.11
C ALA A 89 12.12 -3.93 -5.37
N GLN A 90 12.85 -4.49 -4.40
CA GLN A 90 14.26 -4.85 -4.55
C GLN A 90 14.48 -6.02 -5.51
N VAL A 91 13.66 -7.07 -5.40
CA VAL A 91 13.75 -8.24 -6.30
C VAL A 91 13.49 -7.79 -7.73
N ASP A 92 12.45 -7.02 -7.97
CA ASP A 92 12.10 -6.53 -9.31
C ASP A 92 13.20 -5.63 -9.88
N SER A 93 13.77 -4.73 -9.08
CA SER A 93 14.87 -3.86 -9.50
C SER A 93 16.14 -4.65 -9.83
N THR A 94 16.48 -5.66 -9.02
CA THR A 94 17.66 -6.51 -9.28
C THR A 94 17.46 -7.37 -10.52
N ILE A 95 16.27 -7.93 -10.72
CA ILE A 95 15.95 -8.71 -11.91
C ILE A 95 16.05 -7.83 -13.18
N ALA A 96 15.58 -6.58 -13.09
CA ALA A 96 15.62 -5.67 -14.23
C ALA A 96 17.05 -5.20 -14.59
N ALA A 97 17.93 -5.02 -13.57
CA ALA A 97 19.28 -4.49 -13.77
C ALA A 97 20.31 -5.57 -14.14
N ASP A 98 20.30 -6.71 -13.43
CA ASP A 98 21.44 -7.63 -13.44
C ASP A 98 21.12 -9.02 -14.02
N VAL A 99 19.84 -9.37 -14.25
CA VAL A 99 19.46 -10.74 -14.57
C VAL A 99 18.92 -10.87 -15.99
N THR A 100 19.81 -11.06 -16.95
CA THR A 100 19.48 -11.21 -18.38
C THR A 100 19.05 -12.63 -18.76
N LYS A 101 19.51 -13.68 -18.04
CA LYS A 101 19.23 -15.08 -18.36
C LYS A 101 18.15 -15.68 -17.45
N LYS A 102 17.22 -16.43 -18.02
CA LYS A 102 16.12 -17.10 -17.30
C LYS A 102 16.62 -17.99 -16.13
N SER A 103 17.74 -18.70 -16.33
CA SER A 103 18.32 -19.57 -15.28
C SER A 103 18.85 -18.77 -14.07
N GLN A 104 19.46 -17.60 -14.33
CA GLN A 104 19.93 -16.71 -13.27
C GLN A 104 18.75 -16.12 -12.48
N ARG A 105 17.67 -15.71 -13.18
CA ARG A 105 16.44 -15.25 -12.55
C ARG A 105 15.86 -16.31 -11.61
N THR A 106 15.72 -17.54 -12.08
CA THR A 106 15.20 -18.64 -11.26
C THR A 106 16.06 -18.87 -10.02
N ARG A 107 17.39 -18.89 -10.16
CA ARG A 107 18.31 -19.07 -9.03
C ARG A 107 18.15 -17.93 -8.01
N TYR A 108 18.15 -16.68 -8.47
CA TYR A 108 17.99 -15.50 -7.61
C TYR A 108 16.66 -15.52 -6.84
N VAL A 109 15.53 -15.80 -7.52
CA VAL A 109 14.22 -15.91 -6.88
C VAL A 109 14.22 -17.02 -5.83
N ASN A 110 14.82 -18.17 -6.12
CA ASN A 110 14.94 -19.29 -5.17
C ASN A 110 15.76 -18.91 -3.92
N ASP A 111 16.82 -18.15 -4.09
CA ASP A 111 17.65 -17.69 -2.95
C ASP A 111 16.90 -16.68 -2.10
N VAL A 112 16.17 -15.74 -2.74
CA VAL A 112 15.31 -14.77 -2.04
C VAL A 112 14.19 -15.49 -1.27
N GLU A 113 13.49 -16.44 -1.88
CA GLU A 113 12.44 -17.22 -1.22
C GLU A 113 12.99 -17.95 0.01
N ARG A 114 14.16 -18.57 -0.13
CA ARG A 114 14.79 -19.32 0.97
C ARG A 114 15.13 -18.42 2.15
N GLU A 115 15.69 -17.25 1.89
CA GLU A 115 16.05 -16.30 2.97
C GLU A 115 14.80 -15.68 3.62
N LEU A 116 13.78 -15.33 2.81
CA LEU A 116 12.48 -14.88 3.32
C LEU A 116 11.84 -15.93 4.22
N PHE A 117 11.86 -17.19 3.78
CA PHE A 117 11.29 -18.28 4.55
C PHE A 117 11.99 -18.44 5.90
N LYS A 118 13.33 -18.45 5.93
CA LYS A 118 14.09 -18.53 7.17
C LYS A 118 13.77 -17.39 8.15
N LEU A 119 13.58 -16.18 7.63
CA LEU A 119 13.29 -15.02 8.47
C LEU A 119 11.88 -15.03 9.05
N PHE A 120 10.90 -15.43 8.26
CA PHE A 120 9.49 -15.22 8.59
C PHE A 120 8.74 -16.49 8.96
N GLU A 121 9.27 -17.69 8.66
CA GLU A 121 8.56 -18.95 8.88
C GLU A 121 8.04 -19.08 10.30
N LYS A 122 8.90 -18.83 11.30
CA LYS A 122 8.54 -18.94 12.71
C LYS A 122 7.40 -17.98 13.09
N ASP A 123 7.51 -16.74 12.63
CA ASP A 123 6.52 -15.72 12.96
C ASP A 123 5.18 -15.99 12.28
N ILE A 124 5.20 -16.37 11.00
CA ILE A 124 4.00 -16.69 10.24
C ILE A 124 3.31 -17.94 10.79
N ARG A 125 4.05 -18.98 11.16
CA ARG A 125 3.47 -20.19 11.79
C ARG A 125 2.82 -19.89 13.13
N ASN A 126 3.31 -18.90 13.87
CA ASN A 126 2.76 -18.47 15.15
C ASN A 126 1.60 -17.46 15.03
N MET A 127 1.27 -17.01 13.81
CA MET A 127 0.13 -16.13 13.60
C MET A 127 -1.19 -16.90 13.74
N THR A 128 -2.17 -16.23 14.34
CA THR A 128 -3.55 -16.73 14.32
C THR A 128 -4.12 -16.60 12.90
N ILE A 129 -5.17 -17.38 12.60
CA ILE A 129 -5.88 -17.30 11.31
C ILE A 129 -6.32 -15.85 11.02
N SER A 130 -6.87 -15.15 12.03
CA SER A 130 -7.27 -13.73 11.84
C SER A 130 -6.11 -12.79 11.53
N GLN A 131 -4.92 -13.04 12.08
CA GLN A 131 -3.72 -12.28 11.77
C GLN A 131 -3.25 -12.56 10.34
N GLY A 132 -3.27 -13.82 9.93
CA GLY A 132 -2.94 -14.21 8.56
C GLY A 132 -3.88 -13.59 7.52
N LEU A 133 -5.18 -13.54 7.80
CA LEU A 133 -6.16 -12.88 6.93
C LEU A 133 -5.86 -11.38 6.76
N VAL A 134 -5.61 -10.69 7.87
CA VAL A 134 -5.25 -9.25 7.83
C VAL A 134 -3.93 -9.06 7.09
N LEU A 135 -2.93 -9.91 7.32
CA LEU A 135 -1.65 -9.84 6.62
C LEU A 135 -1.81 -9.98 5.10
N MET A 136 -2.60 -10.95 4.63
CA MET A 136 -2.82 -11.14 3.19
C MET A 136 -3.49 -9.94 2.52
N ARG A 137 -4.45 -9.30 3.22
CA ARG A 137 -5.09 -8.06 2.74
C ARG A 137 -4.08 -6.92 2.63
N LEU A 138 -3.25 -6.77 3.65
CA LEU A 138 -2.22 -5.73 3.69
C LEU A 138 -1.12 -5.98 2.65
N VAL A 139 -0.74 -7.24 2.39
CA VAL A 139 0.20 -7.59 1.32
C VAL A 139 -0.36 -7.20 -0.05
N ASP A 140 -1.65 -7.47 -0.32
CA ASP A 140 -2.26 -7.04 -1.58
C ASP A 140 -2.24 -5.51 -1.74
N ARG A 141 -2.58 -4.77 -0.68
CA ARG A 141 -2.50 -3.30 -0.66
C ARG A 141 -1.09 -2.79 -0.95
N GLU A 142 -0.12 -3.31 -0.24
CA GLU A 142 1.25 -2.79 -0.26
C GLU A 142 2.04 -3.21 -1.50
N CYS A 143 1.79 -4.43 -1.99
CA CYS A 143 2.50 -4.99 -3.13
C CYS A 143 1.75 -4.82 -4.46
N GLY A 144 0.48 -4.38 -4.45
CA GLY A 144 -0.37 -4.28 -5.64
C GLY A 144 -0.68 -5.63 -6.29
N MET A 145 -0.43 -6.73 -5.57
CA MET A 145 -0.59 -8.08 -6.06
C MET A 145 -1.06 -8.98 -4.92
N ASN A 146 -2.16 -9.72 -5.14
CA ASN A 146 -2.68 -10.61 -4.11
C ASN A 146 -1.71 -11.75 -3.76
N ALA A 147 -1.85 -12.28 -2.55
CA ALA A 147 -0.94 -13.29 -2.02
C ALA A 147 -0.84 -14.53 -2.92
N TYR A 148 -1.93 -14.93 -3.59
CA TYR A 148 -1.91 -16.05 -4.54
C TYR A 148 -0.96 -15.80 -5.71
N ASN A 149 -1.02 -14.62 -6.32
CA ASN A 149 -0.15 -14.28 -7.44
C ASN A 149 1.30 -14.12 -7.00
N ILE A 150 1.56 -13.58 -5.80
CA ILE A 150 2.90 -13.51 -5.23
C ILE A 150 3.48 -14.93 -5.08
N ILE A 151 2.74 -15.84 -4.44
CA ILE A 151 3.16 -17.23 -4.27
C ILE A 151 3.45 -17.85 -5.64
N LYS A 152 2.51 -17.74 -6.60
CA LYS A 152 2.67 -18.31 -7.95
C LYS A 152 3.88 -17.76 -8.71
N THR A 153 4.22 -16.49 -8.49
CA THR A 153 5.33 -15.81 -9.20
C THR A 153 6.69 -16.14 -8.61
N TYR A 154 6.76 -16.28 -7.29
CA TYR A 154 8.01 -16.38 -6.53
C TYR A 154 8.21 -17.74 -5.84
N GLU A 155 7.24 -18.67 -5.91
CA GLU A 155 7.40 -20.03 -5.36
C GLU A 155 8.44 -20.81 -6.17
N SER A 156 9.46 -21.32 -5.48
CA SER A 156 10.53 -22.12 -6.06
C SER A 156 10.47 -23.61 -5.70
N GLY A 157 9.46 -23.99 -4.93
CA GLY A 157 9.30 -25.35 -4.42
C GLY A 157 10.05 -25.65 -3.12
N PHE A 158 10.97 -24.79 -2.67
CA PHE A 158 11.69 -24.96 -1.40
C PHE A 158 10.73 -24.99 -0.20
N ALA A 159 9.77 -24.10 -0.17
CA ALA A 159 8.77 -23.97 0.89
C ALA A 159 7.39 -24.55 0.51
N ALA A 160 7.33 -25.47 -0.46
CA ALA A 160 6.07 -25.99 -1.01
C ALA A 160 5.09 -26.49 0.07
N GLY A 161 5.58 -27.23 1.07
CA GLY A 161 4.74 -27.73 2.16
C GLY A 161 4.13 -26.59 3.01
N PHE A 162 4.86 -25.52 3.23
CA PHE A 162 4.37 -24.32 3.91
C PHE A 162 3.31 -23.60 3.06
N TRP A 163 3.57 -23.38 1.77
CA TRP A 163 2.63 -22.74 0.87
C TRP A 163 1.36 -23.55 0.67
N GLN A 164 1.46 -24.90 0.66
CA GLN A 164 0.29 -25.77 0.65
C GLN A 164 -0.55 -25.59 1.93
N LEU A 165 0.07 -25.45 3.11
CA LEU A 165 -0.64 -25.18 4.34
C LEU A 165 -1.34 -23.82 4.29
N VAL A 166 -0.64 -22.78 3.84
CA VAL A 166 -1.23 -21.44 3.64
C VAL A 166 -2.41 -21.51 2.68
N ALA A 167 -2.24 -22.18 1.53
CA ALA A 167 -3.32 -22.36 0.56
C ALA A 167 -4.52 -23.12 1.14
N LYS A 168 -4.29 -24.14 1.94
CA LYS A 168 -5.37 -24.91 2.60
C LYS A 168 -6.16 -24.07 3.60
N LEU A 169 -5.47 -23.26 4.41
CA LEU A 169 -6.11 -22.44 5.44
C LEU A 169 -6.83 -21.22 4.89
N PHE A 170 -6.35 -20.65 3.80
CA PHE A 170 -6.77 -19.33 3.29
C PHE A 170 -7.21 -19.34 1.82
N SER A 171 -7.55 -20.49 1.25
CA SER A 171 -7.78 -20.68 -0.19
C SER A 171 -8.73 -19.67 -0.84
N GLN A 172 -9.78 -19.26 -0.15
CA GLN A 172 -10.76 -18.29 -0.65
C GLN A 172 -10.24 -16.85 -0.56
N ASP A 173 -9.47 -16.54 0.47
CA ASP A 173 -8.99 -15.19 0.75
C ASP A 173 -7.73 -14.83 -0.03
N LEU A 174 -6.90 -15.81 -0.41
CA LEU A 174 -5.67 -15.60 -1.18
C LEU A 174 -5.90 -14.87 -2.52
N LYS A 175 -7.03 -15.13 -3.18
CA LYS A 175 -7.39 -14.56 -4.50
C LYS A 175 -8.19 -13.26 -4.40
N THR A 176 -8.67 -12.93 -3.20
CA THR A 176 -9.51 -11.76 -3.01
C THR A 176 -8.68 -10.49 -3.11
N LYS A 177 -9.11 -9.55 -3.96
CA LYS A 177 -8.47 -8.23 -4.09
C LYS A 177 -8.81 -7.33 -2.91
N TYR A 178 -7.86 -6.49 -2.56
CA TYR A 178 -8.03 -5.42 -1.59
C TYR A 178 -9.05 -4.39 -2.09
N ASP A 179 -10.00 -4.03 -1.23
CA ASP A 179 -11.08 -3.11 -1.54
C ASP A 179 -11.11 -1.96 -0.51
N PRO A 180 -10.37 -0.86 -0.80
CA PRO A 180 -10.18 0.24 0.15
C PRO A 180 -11.47 1.01 0.49
N THR A 181 -12.46 0.98 -0.39
CA THR A 181 -13.73 1.71 -0.21
C THR A 181 -14.87 0.82 0.29
N GLY A 182 -14.73 -0.50 0.18
CA GLY A 182 -15.73 -1.47 0.60
C GLY A 182 -15.31 -2.23 1.86
N LYS A 183 -15.12 -3.55 1.71
CA LYS A 183 -14.89 -4.46 2.86
C LYS A 183 -13.59 -4.18 3.64
N ASP A 184 -12.59 -3.60 3.01
CA ASP A 184 -11.31 -3.29 3.63
C ASP A 184 -11.19 -1.79 4.07
N ALA A 185 -12.28 -1.00 3.97
CA ALA A 185 -12.27 0.42 4.30
C ALA A 185 -11.78 0.71 5.74
N ARG A 186 -12.16 -0.14 6.71
CA ARG A 186 -11.64 -0.02 8.10
C ARG A 186 -10.14 -0.28 8.18
N LEU A 187 -9.64 -1.22 7.38
CA LEU A 187 -8.21 -1.54 7.32
C LEU A 187 -7.43 -0.42 6.63
N GLU A 188 -8.00 0.18 5.58
CA GLU A 188 -7.42 1.34 4.89
C GLU A 188 -7.28 2.54 5.81
N GLU A 189 -8.28 2.79 6.67
CA GLU A 189 -8.20 3.85 7.68
C GLU A 189 -7.02 3.63 8.66
N LEU A 190 -6.76 2.36 9.05
CA LEU A 190 -5.60 2.05 9.89
C LEU A 190 -4.28 2.30 9.15
N CYS A 191 -4.21 1.95 7.88
CA CYS A 191 -3.04 2.23 7.04
C CYS A 191 -2.81 3.74 6.94
N ARG A 192 -3.87 4.53 6.70
CA ARG A 192 -3.79 5.99 6.64
C ARG A 192 -3.26 6.58 7.94
N LYS A 193 -3.74 6.12 9.10
CA LYS A 193 -3.22 6.56 10.40
C LYS A 193 -1.75 6.20 10.62
N TRP A 194 -1.32 5.07 10.07
CA TRP A 194 0.10 4.70 10.09
C TRP A 194 0.93 5.63 9.20
N ASP A 195 0.48 5.86 7.99
CA ASP A 195 1.18 6.66 6.97
C ASP A 195 1.28 8.15 7.38
N THR A 196 0.27 8.68 8.10
CA THR A 196 0.28 10.07 8.64
C THR A 196 1.06 10.21 9.97
N GLY A 197 1.56 9.11 10.52
CA GLY A 197 2.28 9.12 11.80
C GLY A 197 1.38 9.19 13.04
N GLU A 198 0.06 9.15 12.87
CA GLU A 198 -0.93 9.19 13.96
C GLU A 198 -1.07 7.85 14.69
N TRP A 199 -0.46 6.79 14.19
CA TRP A 199 -0.66 5.42 14.66
C TRP A 199 -0.45 5.25 16.17
N ASN A 200 0.63 5.77 16.70
CA ASN A 200 0.96 5.56 18.11
C ASN A 200 -0.09 6.18 19.04
N SER A 201 -0.49 7.42 18.78
CA SER A 201 -1.51 8.12 19.56
C SER A 201 -2.88 7.46 19.44
N PHE A 202 -3.22 7.01 18.23
CA PHE A 202 -4.45 6.27 17.97
C PHE A 202 -4.47 4.93 18.72
N TYR A 203 -3.41 4.14 18.63
CA TYR A 203 -3.29 2.85 19.33
C TYR A 203 -3.40 3.05 20.85
N TYR A 204 -2.67 4.03 21.39
CA TYR A 204 -2.74 4.37 22.82
C TYR A 204 -4.15 4.77 23.25
N SER A 205 -4.89 5.52 22.45
CA SER A 205 -6.26 5.93 22.77
C SER A 205 -7.24 4.74 22.92
N ILE A 206 -6.94 3.60 22.29
CA ILE A 206 -7.78 2.40 22.33
C ILE A 206 -7.34 1.45 23.45
N PHE A 207 -6.02 1.21 23.55
CA PHE A 207 -5.47 0.17 24.44
C PHE A 207 -4.95 0.71 25.77
N MET A 208 -4.75 2.02 25.90
CA MET A 208 -4.05 2.68 27.01
C MET A 208 -2.61 2.14 27.21
N GLU A 209 -2.05 1.60 26.16
CA GLU A 209 -0.69 1.06 26.07
C GLU A 209 -0.05 1.51 24.74
N TRP A 210 1.24 1.77 24.73
CA TRP A 210 1.95 2.05 23.50
C TRP A 210 2.08 0.81 22.63
N PRO A 211 2.00 0.96 21.28
CA PRO A 211 2.14 -0.19 20.41
C PRO A 211 3.52 -0.81 20.55
N ARG A 212 3.58 -2.12 20.72
CA ARG A 212 4.85 -2.85 20.71
C ARG A 212 5.38 -2.85 19.27
N LYS A 213 6.62 -2.40 19.12
CA LYS A 213 7.30 -2.48 17.83
C LYS A 213 7.59 -3.94 17.50
N THR A 214 7.20 -4.39 16.32
CA THR A 214 7.61 -5.68 15.79
C THR A 214 9.01 -5.50 15.18
N GLU A 215 10.03 -6.08 15.82
CA GLU A 215 11.38 -6.07 15.28
C GLU A 215 11.48 -7.12 14.17
N ILE A 216 11.61 -6.66 12.93
CA ILE A 216 11.81 -7.52 11.78
C ILE A 216 13.24 -7.31 11.30
N LYS A 217 14.05 -8.37 11.34
CA LYS A 217 15.46 -8.36 10.92
C LYS A 217 15.63 -8.26 9.39
N ALA A 218 14.88 -7.38 8.75
CA ALA A 218 14.87 -7.23 7.29
C ALA A 218 16.17 -6.65 6.72
N GLU A 219 16.97 -5.94 7.53
CA GLU A 219 18.25 -5.36 7.10
C GLU A 219 19.31 -6.44 6.83
N THR A 220 19.23 -7.58 7.51
CA THR A 220 20.11 -8.72 7.30
C THR A 220 19.89 -9.39 5.92
N LEU A 221 18.68 -9.31 5.39
CA LEU A 221 18.32 -9.93 4.11
C LEU A 221 19.09 -9.27 2.94
N ASN A 222 19.17 -7.94 2.94
CA ASN A 222 19.83 -7.19 1.87
C ASN A 222 21.32 -7.50 1.76
N SER A 223 21.98 -7.66 2.89
CA SER A 223 23.43 -7.96 2.91
C SER A 223 23.76 -9.39 2.50
N GLU A 224 22.87 -10.35 2.81
CA GLU A 224 23.09 -11.76 2.46
C GLU A 224 22.71 -12.09 1.02
N VAL A 225 21.60 -11.52 0.51
CA VAL A 225 21.19 -11.72 -0.89
C VAL A 225 22.17 -11.05 -1.85
N GLN A 226 22.65 -9.84 -1.54
CA GLN A 226 23.67 -9.17 -2.36
C GLN A 226 25.04 -9.86 -2.33
N LYS A 227 25.41 -10.51 -1.21
CA LYS A 227 26.67 -11.31 -1.16
C LYS A 227 26.63 -12.55 -2.03
N LYS A 228 25.45 -13.14 -2.26
CA LYS A 228 25.26 -14.35 -3.08
C LYS A 228 25.05 -14.07 -4.56
N SER A 229 24.69 -12.82 -4.92
CA SER A 229 24.49 -12.43 -6.33
C SER A 229 25.78 -11.98 -7.02
N ARG A 230 26.87 -11.81 -6.28
CA ARG A 230 28.23 -11.58 -6.78
C ARG A 230 29.01 -12.88 -6.87
#